data_a9958a89aaf8339201a6f0afa54d2947
#
_entry.id   a9958a89aaf8339201a6f0afa54d2947
#
_cell.length_a   1.000
_cell.length_b   1.000
_cell.length_c   1.000
_cell.angle_alpha   90.00
_cell.angle_beta   90.00
_cell.angle_gamma   90.00
#
_symmetry.space_group_name_H-M   'P 1'
#
loop_
_entity.id
_entity.type
_entity.pdbx_description
1 polymer ?
#
loop_
_entity_poly.entity_id
_entity_poly.type
_entity_poly.pdbx_seq_one_letter_code
_entity_poly.pdbx_strand_id
1 'polypeptide(L)'
;MTRDCASDSSIIARCEFFSGREAIVQFLTRKWNKELDYRLIKELWAFNGNRIAVRFAYEWHDDAGNWFRSYGNENWEFDEHGLMRRRIASINDLPLQESDRKYHWPLGRRPDEHPSLSDLGL
;
A
#
# COMPACT_ATOMS: atom_id res chain seq x y z
N MET A 1 1.20 -3.02 -9.84
CA MET A 1 2.32 -2.24 -9.25
C MET A 1 3.68 -2.72 -9.72
N THR A 2 3.94 -4.03 -9.68
CA THR A 2 5.26 -4.57 -10.06
C THR A 2 5.64 -4.34 -11.51
N ARG A 3 4.68 -4.30 -12.43
CA ARG A 3 4.93 -4.06 -13.86
C ARG A 3 5.45 -2.66 -14.18
N ASP A 4 5.25 -1.70 -13.26
CA ASP A 4 5.71 -0.33 -13.41
C ASP A 4 7.10 -0.10 -12.79
N CYS A 5 7.70 -1.17 -12.26
CA CYS A 5 9.01 -1.12 -11.63
C CYS A 5 10.11 -1.52 -12.60
N ALA A 6 11.28 -0.89 -12.49
CA ALA A 6 12.48 -1.32 -13.18
C ALA A 6 12.93 -2.69 -12.64
N SER A 7 13.77 -3.42 -13.41
CA SER A 7 14.19 -4.78 -13.05
C SER A 7 14.98 -4.86 -11.75
N ASP A 8 15.63 -3.77 -11.34
CA ASP A 8 16.40 -3.68 -10.10
C ASP A 8 15.66 -3.04 -8.94
N SER A 9 14.33 -2.94 -9.04
CA SER A 9 13.49 -2.39 -7.97
C SER A 9 13.68 -3.12 -6.65
N SER A 10 13.65 -2.35 -5.57
CA SER A 10 13.69 -2.86 -4.21
C SER A 10 12.51 -2.36 -3.40
N ILE A 11 12.06 -3.14 -2.45
CA ILE A 11 10.96 -2.80 -1.56
C ILE A 11 11.30 -3.22 -0.13
N ILE A 12 10.92 -2.37 0.82
CA ILE A 12 11.00 -2.67 2.26
C ILE A 12 9.58 -2.56 2.79
N ALA A 13 9.06 -3.67 3.34
CA ALA A 13 7.70 -3.72 3.87
C ALA A 13 7.70 -4.51 5.18
N ARG A 14 7.19 -3.90 6.25
CA ARG A 14 7.24 -4.45 7.61
C ARG A 14 8.69 -4.71 8.01
N CYS A 15 9.05 -5.97 8.27
CA CYS A 15 10.42 -6.36 8.57
C CYS A 15 11.07 -7.16 7.43
N GLU A 16 10.48 -7.14 6.22
CA GLU A 16 10.98 -7.88 5.07
C GLU A 16 11.60 -6.93 4.04
N PHE A 17 12.63 -7.42 3.34
CA PHE A 17 13.36 -6.68 2.31
C PHE A 17 13.34 -7.48 1.02
N PHE A 18 12.97 -6.84 -0.08
CA PHE A 18 12.85 -7.49 -1.37
C PHE A 18 13.62 -6.72 -2.44
N SER A 19 14.30 -7.45 -3.31
CA SER A 19 14.95 -6.89 -4.49
C SER A 19 14.60 -7.73 -5.70
N GLY A 20 14.36 -7.06 -6.83
CA GLY A 20 14.02 -7.69 -8.09
C GLY A 20 12.54 -7.98 -8.24
N ARG A 21 12.12 -8.06 -9.50
CA ARG A 21 10.70 -8.19 -9.85
C ARG A 21 10.09 -9.49 -9.35
N GLU A 22 10.81 -10.61 -9.47
CA GLU A 22 10.27 -11.92 -9.08
C GLU A 22 9.98 -11.98 -7.58
N ALA A 23 10.90 -11.52 -6.75
CA ALA A 23 10.72 -11.48 -5.29
C ALA A 23 9.53 -10.60 -4.90
N ILE A 24 9.36 -9.46 -5.58
CA ILE A 24 8.23 -8.55 -5.36
C ILE A 24 6.91 -9.22 -5.77
N VAL A 25 6.87 -9.91 -6.89
CA VAL A 25 5.67 -10.64 -7.34
C VAL A 25 5.29 -11.71 -6.33
N GLN A 26 6.25 -12.49 -5.82
CA GLN A 26 5.99 -13.49 -4.81
C GLN A 26 5.46 -12.89 -3.51
N PHE A 27 6.02 -11.77 -3.07
CA PHE A 27 5.54 -11.05 -1.90
C PHE A 27 4.08 -10.60 -2.08
N LEU A 28 3.76 -9.97 -3.20
CA LEU A 28 2.40 -9.48 -3.47
C LEU A 28 1.40 -10.62 -3.57
N THR A 29 1.79 -11.76 -4.13
CA THR A 29 0.93 -12.94 -4.19
C THR A 29 0.57 -13.44 -2.80
N ARG A 30 1.55 -13.55 -1.89
CA ARG A 30 1.30 -13.93 -0.49
C ARG A 30 0.41 -12.90 0.20
N LYS A 31 0.66 -11.62 -0.03
CA LYS A 31 -0.13 -10.53 0.54
C LYS A 31 -1.60 -10.62 0.14
N TRP A 32 -1.88 -10.77 -1.15
CA TRP A 32 -3.26 -10.84 -1.65
C TRP A 32 -4.00 -12.10 -1.22
N ASN A 33 -3.30 -13.19 -0.94
CA ASN A 33 -3.91 -14.41 -0.40
C ASN A 33 -4.25 -14.28 1.08
N LYS A 34 -3.57 -13.41 1.81
CA LYS A 34 -3.76 -13.19 3.25
C LYS A 34 -4.73 -12.04 3.56
N GLU A 35 -4.63 -10.94 2.82
CA GLU A 35 -5.35 -9.71 3.10
C GLU A 35 -6.62 -9.64 2.26
N LEU A 36 -7.76 -10.07 2.85
CA LEU A 36 -9.05 -10.19 2.18
C LEU A 36 -9.87 -8.91 2.30
N ASP A 37 -10.77 -8.68 1.34
CA ASP A 37 -11.63 -7.49 1.27
C ASP A 37 -10.84 -6.17 1.38
N TYR A 38 -9.68 -6.15 0.78
CA TYR A 38 -8.71 -5.07 0.82
C TYR A 38 -9.24 -3.80 0.17
N ARG A 39 -9.16 -2.68 0.90
CA ARG A 39 -9.52 -1.34 0.42
C ARG A 39 -8.45 -0.36 0.85
N LEU A 40 -7.96 0.42 -0.10
CA LEU A 40 -6.78 1.28 0.07
C LEU A 40 -7.12 2.74 -0.24
N ILE A 41 -6.60 3.64 0.60
CA ILE A 41 -6.53 5.07 0.29
C ILE A 41 -5.06 5.49 0.36
N LYS A 42 -4.56 6.09 -0.72
CA LYS A 42 -3.25 6.73 -0.77
C LYS A 42 -3.39 8.24 -0.83
N GLU A 43 -2.42 8.94 -0.27
CA GLU A 43 -2.37 10.40 -0.28
C GLU A 43 -0.94 10.83 -0.60
N LEU A 44 -0.79 11.71 -1.59
CA LEU A 44 0.51 12.32 -1.89
C LEU A 44 0.94 13.17 -0.69
N TRP A 45 2.15 12.93 -0.17
CA TRP A 45 2.69 13.71 0.92
C TRP A 45 3.64 14.79 0.43
N ALA A 46 4.59 14.44 -0.44
CA ALA A 46 5.55 15.37 -1.01
C ALA A 46 6.22 14.76 -2.23
N PHE A 47 6.86 15.60 -3.04
CA PHE A 47 7.71 15.12 -4.13
C PHE A 47 8.85 16.10 -4.34
N ASN A 48 9.97 15.58 -4.90
CA ASN A 48 11.12 16.38 -5.28
C ASN A 48 11.87 15.67 -6.41
N GLY A 49 11.92 16.28 -7.59
CA GLY A 49 12.56 15.69 -8.75
C GLY A 49 11.91 14.35 -9.12
N ASN A 50 12.71 13.28 -9.15
CA ASN A 50 12.28 11.93 -9.48
C ASN A 50 11.83 11.11 -8.25
N ARG A 51 11.61 11.76 -7.11
CA ARG A 51 11.23 11.11 -5.85
C ARG A 51 9.85 11.57 -5.39
N ILE A 52 9.04 10.61 -4.96
CA ILE A 52 7.69 10.87 -4.47
C ILE A 52 7.52 10.16 -3.12
N ALA A 53 6.99 10.90 -2.14
CA ALA A 53 6.61 10.34 -0.85
C ALA A 53 5.08 10.31 -0.76
N VAL A 54 4.53 9.15 -0.40
CA VAL A 54 3.10 8.96 -0.18
C VAL A 54 2.86 8.35 1.18
N ARG A 55 1.72 8.65 1.75
CA ARG A 55 1.21 7.92 2.90
C ARG A 55 -0.04 7.16 2.49
N PHE A 56 -0.36 6.08 3.20
CA PHE A 56 -1.52 5.29 2.89
C PHE A 56 -2.08 4.62 4.15
N ALA A 57 -3.34 4.24 4.06
CA ALA A 57 -3.95 3.31 4.99
C ALA A 57 -4.87 2.40 4.22
N TYR A 58 -4.94 1.13 4.63
CA TYR A 58 -5.86 0.19 4.03
C TYR A 58 -6.50 -0.69 5.09
N GLU A 59 -7.71 -1.14 4.80
CA GLU A 59 -8.46 -2.04 5.67
C GLU A 59 -8.59 -3.40 5.00
N TRP A 60 -8.47 -4.44 5.81
CA TRP A 60 -8.52 -5.82 5.35
C TRP A 60 -8.88 -6.75 6.51
N HIS A 61 -9.28 -7.97 6.19
CA HIS A 61 -9.43 -9.02 7.20
C HIS A 61 -8.67 -10.27 6.78
N ASP A 62 -8.33 -11.10 7.77
CA ASP A 62 -7.75 -12.41 7.52
C ASP A 62 -8.85 -13.46 7.26
N ASP A 63 -8.45 -14.71 7.05
CA ASP A 63 -9.37 -15.81 6.78
C ASP A 63 -10.20 -16.24 8.02
N ALA A 64 -9.81 -15.80 9.20
CA ALA A 64 -10.56 -16.01 10.46
C ALA A 64 -11.54 -14.86 10.75
N GLY A 65 -11.63 -13.84 9.89
CA GLY A 65 -12.53 -12.71 10.06
C GLY A 65 -12.02 -11.62 10.98
N ASN A 66 -10.75 -11.61 11.32
CA ASN A 66 -10.13 -10.55 12.12
C ASN A 66 -9.82 -9.35 11.22
N TRP A 67 -10.34 -8.17 11.60
CA TRP A 67 -10.12 -6.95 10.83
C TRP A 67 -8.90 -6.18 11.30
N PHE A 68 -8.27 -5.50 10.35
CA PHE A 68 -7.08 -4.68 10.56
C PHE A 68 -7.16 -3.40 9.74
N ARG A 69 -6.55 -2.33 10.26
CA ARG A 69 -6.18 -1.18 9.45
C ARG A 69 -4.67 -1.07 9.47
N SER A 70 -4.08 -1.07 8.28
CA SER A 70 -2.63 -0.95 8.11
C SER A 70 -2.30 0.47 7.68
N TYR A 71 -1.35 1.09 8.38
CA TYR A 71 -0.88 2.45 8.11
C TYR A 71 0.54 2.36 7.57
N GLY A 72 0.83 3.16 6.57
CA GLY A 72 2.17 3.14 6.03
C GLY A 72 2.57 4.37 5.25
N ASN A 73 3.84 4.37 4.92
CA ASN A 73 4.50 5.36 4.08
C ASN A 73 5.28 4.65 3.00
N GLU A 74 5.30 5.23 1.82
CA GLU A 74 6.11 4.76 0.71
C GLU A 74 6.96 5.90 0.17
N ASN A 75 8.19 5.58 -0.19
CA ASN A 75 9.08 6.48 -0.91
C ASN A 75 9.41 5.83 -2.24
N TRP A 76 9.12 6.54 -3.33
CA TRP A 76 9.34 6.07 -4.69
C TRP A 76 10.46 6.86 -5.34
N GLU A 77 11.31 6.17 -6.12
CA GLU A 77 12.30 6.80 -6.96
C GLU A 77 12.15 6.26 -8.38
N PHE A 78 12.12 7.16 -9.34
CA PHE A 78 11.96 6.82 -10.76
C PHE A 78 13.28 6.97 -11.50
N ASP A 79 13.47 6.17 -12.54
CA ASP A 79 14.62 6.32 -13.44
C ASP A 79 14.36 7.38 -14.52
N GLU A 80 15.32 7.57 -15.41
CA GLU A 80 15.25 8.55 -16.51
C GLU A 80 14.16 8.23 -17.53
N HIS A 81 13.65 6.99 -17.57
CA HIS A 81 12.57 6.54 -18.44
C HIS A 81 11.20 6.62 -17.79
N GLY A 82 11.11 7.14 -16.57
CA GLY A 82 9.86 7.23 -15.84
C GLY A 82 9.40 5.92 -15.21
N LEU A 83 10.26 4.90 -15.15
CA LEU A 83 9.96 3.64 -14.49
C LEU A 83 10.42 3.70 -13.03
N MET A 84 9.63 3.09 -12.15
CA MET A 84 9.96 3.03 -10.73
C MET A 84 11.17 2.14 -10.51
N ARG A 85 12.29 2.76 -10.13
CA ARG A 85 13.54 2.08 -9.87
C ARG A 85 13.60 1.53 -8.46
N ARG A 86 13.07 2.29 -7.50
CA ARG A 86 13.14 1.95 -6.08
C ARG A 86 11.82 2.28 -5.39
N ARG A 87 11.38 1.38 -4.54
CA ARG A 87 10.21 1.57 -3.70
C ARG A 87 10.54 1.11 -2.28
N ILE A 88 10.42 2.01 -1.34
CA ILE A 88 10.65 1.74 0.08
C ILE A 88 9.31 1.95 0.80
N ALA A 89 8.83 0.90 1.47
CA ALA A 89 7.56 0.95 2.18
C ALA A 89 7.74 0.50 3.63
N SER A 90 7.10 1.21 4.53
CA SER A 90 7.00 0.86 5.95
C SER A 90 5.54 0.78 6.33
N ILE A 91 5.12 -0.33 6.95
CA ILE A 91 3.73 -0.62 7.23
C ILE A 91 3.58 -1.13 8.66
N ASN A 92 2.56 -0.62 9.37
CA ASN A 92 2.17 -1.08 10.68
C ASN A 92 0.70 -1.51 10.66
N ASP A 93 0.39 -2.65 11.24
CA ASP A 93 -0.96 -3.19 11.30
C ASP A 93 -1.59 -2.85 12.66
N LEU A 94 -2.83 -2.37 12.63
CA LEU A 94 -3.64 -2.10 13.83
C LEU A 94 -4.86 -3.01 13.80
N PRO A 95 -5.03 -3.91 14.79
CA PRO A 95 -6.26 -4.69 14.91
C PRO A 95 -7.47 -3.77 15.15
N LEU A 96 -8.59 -4.09 14.48
CA LEU A 96 -9.84 -3.34 14.59
C LEU A 96 -10.97 -4.25 15.01
N GLN A 97 -12.01 -3.64 15.62
CA GLN A 97 -13.34 -4.22 15.57
C GLN A 97 -13.94 -3.95 14.19
N GLU A 98 -14.79 -4.84 13.68
CA GLU A 98 -15.47 -4.62 12.41
C GLU A 98 -16.26 -3.31 12.40
N SER A 99 -16.85 -2.95 13.55
CA SER A 99 -17.59 -1.70 13.73
C SER A 99 -16.72 -0.44 13.65
N ASP A 100 -15.40 -0.56 13.77
CA ASP A 100 -14.45 0.56 13.69
C ASP A 100 -13.95 0.81 12.27
N ARG A 101 -14.42 0.03 11.31
CA ARG A 101 -14.05 0.22 9.88
C ARG A 101 -14.56 1.56 9.37
N LYS A 102 -13.75 2.19 8.53
CA LYS A 102 -14.08 3.47 7.87
C LYS A 102 -14.23 3.35 6.36
N TYR A 103 -13.83 2.22 5.76
CA TYR A 103 -13.83 2.02 4.32
C TYR A 103 -15.00 1.10 3.94
N HIS A 104 -16.09 1.72 3.48
CA HIS A 104 -17.36 1.02 3.27
C HIS A 104 -17.84 0.97 1.82
N TRP A 105 -17.00 1.40 0.85
CA TRP A 105 -17.38 1.28 -0.55
C TRP A 105 -17.32 -0.18 -1.01
N PRO A 106 -18.03 -0.55 -2.10
CA PRO A 106 -17.89 -1.87 -2.70
C PRO A 106 -16.45 -2.19 -3.04
N LEU A 107 -16.06 -3.46 -3.00
CA LEU A 107 -14.68 -3.89 -3.25
C LEU A 107 -14.17 -3.33 -4.58
N GLY A 108 -12.94 -2.87 -4.57
CA GLY A 108 -12.28 -2.27 -5.72
C GLY A 108 -11.78 -0.87 -5.44
N ARG A 109 -11.71 -0.05 -6.49
CA ARG A 109 -11.18 1.31 -6.39
C ARG A 109 -12.10 2.19 -5.55
N ARG A 110 -11.50 3.04 -4.71
CA ARG A 110 -12.22 4.06 -3.95
C ARG A 110 -12.99 4.99 -4.88
N PRO A 111 -14.30 5.27 -4.63
CA PRO A 111 -15.05 6.29 -5.38
C PRO A 111 -14.39 7.67 -5.20
N ASP A 112 -14.46 8.51 -6.25
CA ASP A 112 -13.82 9.83 -6.24
C ASP A 112 -14.38 10.75 -5.15
N GLU A 113 -15.67 10.60 -4.82
CA GLU A 113 -16.35 11.39 -3.78
C GLU A 113 -16.12 10.88 -2.35
N HIS A 114 -15.49 9.71 -2.19
CA HIS A 114 -15.22 9.17 -0.85
C HIS A 114 -14.19 10.04 -0.13
N PRO A 115 -14.35 10.29 1.19
CA PRO A 115 -13.39 11.07 1.97
C PRO A 115 -11.96 10.55 1.85
N SER A 116 -10.98 11.46 1.85
CA SER A 116 -9.55 11.14 1.86
C SER A 116 -9.10 10.72 3.26
N LEU A 117 -7.83 10.32 3.40
CA LEU A 117 -7.26 10.01 4.71
C LEU A 117 -7.37 11.18 5.67
N SER A 118 -7.00 12.37 5.20
CA SER A 118 -7.09 13.60 6.02
C SER A 118 -8.51 13.89 6.46
N ASP A 119 -9.50 13.70 5.57
CA ASP A 119 -10.92 13.92 5.88
C ASP A 119 -11.43 12.92 6.93
N LEU A 120 -10.91 11.71 6.93
CA LEU A 120 -11.27 10.66 7.89
C LEU A 120 -10.50 10.78 9.22
N GLY A 121 -9.55 11.70 9.32
CA GLY A 121 -8.71 11.86 10.49
C GLY A 121 -7.67 10.76 10.66
N LEU A 122 -7.29 10.13 9.57
CA LEU A 122 -6.31 9.04 9.54
C LEU A 122 -4.91 9.46 9.16
#